data_250c900a7fda67772dff85be4012ef53
#
_entry.id   250c900a7fda67772dff85be4012ef53
#
_cell.length_a   1.000
_cell.length_b   1.000
_cell.length_c   1.000
_cell.angle_alpha   90.00
_cell.angle_beta   90.00
_cell.angle_gamma   90.00
#
_symmetry.space_group_name_H-M   'P 1'
#
loop_
_entity.id
_entity.type
_entity.pdbx_description
1 polymer ?
#
loop_
_entity_poly.entity_id
_entity_poly.type
_entity_poly.pdbx_seq_one_letter_code
_entity_poly.pdbx_strand_id
1 'polypeptide(L)'
;MTRLAFCDDDPNIHDQLTALLEKYRTQRKADLECTAFRSPLDLLAAIESGARYDILLLDVLMPAEDGITAAKEIRQYDKTVHIIFLTSSTEFAVESYVVGAYFYLLKPIWEDSFFPLMDSVMAACRRAEQ
;
A
#
# COMPACT_ATOMS: atom_id res chain seq x y z
N MET A 1 0.44 2.27 17.05
CA MET A 1 -0.26 1.39 16.07
C MET A 1 0.04 1.86 14.67
N THR A 2 0.48 0.95 13.80
CA THR A 2 0.71 1.25 12.38
C THR A 2 -0.57 1.06 11.60
N ARG A 3 -0.92 2.04 10.78
CA ARG A 3 -2.13 2.00 9.95
C ARG A 3 -1.75 1.74 8.50
N LEU A 4 -2.33 0.69 7.93
CA LEU A 4 -2.12 0.29 6.55
C LEU A 4 -3.45 0.30 5.80
N ALA A 5 -3.45 0.86 4.60
CA ALA A 5 -4.58 0.71 3.67
C ALA A 5 -4.10 0.05 2.40
N PHE A 6 -4.94 -0.76 1.79
CA PHE A 6 -4.65 -1.29 0.47
C PHE A 6 -5.82 -1.03 -0.48
N CYS A 7 -5.48 -0.82 -1.75
CA CYS A 7 -6.45 -0.48 -2.78
C CYS A 7 -6.18 -1.31 -4.02
N ASP A 8 -7.15 -2.13 -4.39
CA ASP A 8 -7.12 -2.97 -5.58
C ASP A 8 -8.56 -3.28 -5.97
N ASP A 9 -8.87 -3.26 -7.25
CA ASP A 9 -10.22 -3.53 -7.74
C ASP A 9 -10.53 -5.02 -7.90
N ASP A 10 -9.52 -5.89 -7.80
CA ASP A 10 -9.67 -7.34 -7.96
C ASP A 10 -10.03 -8.00 -6.62
N PRO A 11 -11.23 -8.63 -6.51
CA PRO A 11 -11.62 -9.30 -5.26
C PRO A 11 -10.66 -10.42 -4.83
N ASN A 12 -10.03 -11.11 -5.79
CA ASN A 12 -9.07 -12.17 -5.48
C ASN A 12 -7.82 -11.61 -4.80
N ILE A 13 -7.36 -10.44 -5.23
CA ILE A 13 -6.23 -9.75 -4.58
C ILE A 13 -6.62 -9.29 -3.18
N HIS A 14 -7.85 -8.78 -2.99
CA HIS A 14 -8.35 -8.42 -1.67
C HIS A 14 -8.27 -9.60 -0.71
N ASP A 15 -8.78 -10.76 -1.14
CA ASP A 15 -8.76 -11.97 -0.32
C ASP A 15 -7.33 -12.40 0.00
N GLN A 16 -6.46 -12.36 -1.00
CA GLN A 16 -5.05 -12.74 -0.84
C GLN A 16 -4.33 -11.79 0.14
N LEU A 17 -4.49 -10.48 -0.04
CA LEU A 17 -3.87 -9.50 0.85
C LEU A 17 -4.40 -9.60 2.28
N THR A 18 -5.71 -9.77 2.43
CA THR A 18 -6.32 -9.94 3.75
C THR A 18 -5.72 -11.14 4.46
N ALA A 19 -5.60 -12.28 3.78
CA ALA A 19 -5.01 -13.49 4.35
C ALA A 19 -3.53 -13.30 4.71
N LEU A 20 -2.76 -12.69 3.82
CA LEU A 20 -1.33 -12.43 4.05
C LEU A 20 -1.11 -11.46 5.22
N LEU A 21 -1.90 -10.41 5.30
CA LEU A 21 -1.78 -9.41 6.37
C LEU A 21 -2.20 -9.99 7.72
N GLU A 22 -3.25 -10.81 7.77
CA GLU A 22 -3.65 -11.51 9.00
C GLU A 22 -2.56 -12.48 9.47
N LYS A 23 -1.99 -13.25 8.55
CA LYS A 23 -0.89 -14.17 8.87
C LYS A 23 0.32 -13.40 9.37
N TYR A 24 0.67 -12.29 8.71
CA TYR A 24 1.79 -11.45 9.11
C TYR A 24 1.59 -10.89 10.53
N ARG A 25 0.41 -10.33 10.80
CA ARG A 25 0.08 -9.79 12.13
C ARG A 25 0.25 -10.82 13.22
N THR A 26 -0.25 -12.03 12.96
CA THR A 26 -0.20 -13.13 13.94
C THR A 26 1.23 -13.61 14.16
N GLN A 27 1.97 -13.85 13.09
CA GLN A 27 3.33 -14.40 13.19
C GLN A 27 4.32 -13.40 13.79
N ARG A 28 4.20 -12.12 13.45
CA ARG A 28 5.11 -11.07 13.93
C ARG A 28 4.61 -10.39 15.19
N LYS A 29 3.40 -10.70 15.64
CA LYS A 29 2.74 -10.00 16.75
C LYS A 29 2.74 -8.49 16.47
N ALA A 30 2.44 -8.13 15.23
CA ALA A 30 2.51 -6.75 14.76
C ALA A 30 1.27 -5.96 15.19
N ASP A 31 1.50 -4.76 15.68
CA ASP A 31 0.42 -3.82 16.02
C ASP A 31 0.05 -3.04 14.75
N LEU A 32 -0.81 -3.64 13.96
CA LEU A 32 -1.14 -3.21 12.60
C LEU A 32 -2.66 -3.21 12.39
N GLU A 33 -3.19 -2.08 11.93
CA GLU A 33 -4.60 -1.94 11.55
C GLU A 33 -4.68 -1.81 10.04
N CYS A 34 -5.51 -2.64 9.39
CA CYS A 34 -5.62 -2.69 7.94
C CYS A 34 -7.01 -2.25 7.48
N THR A 35 -7.06 -1.42 6.45
CA THR A 35 -8.30 -0.95 5.82
C THR A 35 -8.23 -1.24 4.32
N ALA A 36 -9.31 -1.80 3.77
CA ALA A 36 -9.38 -2.18 2.37
C ALA A 36 -10.23 -1.19 1.58
N PHE A 37 -9.73 -0.79 0.41
CA PHE A 37 -10.46 0.02 -0.55
C PHE A 37 -10.50 -0.70 -1.90
N ARG A 38 -11.61 -0.60 -2.61
CA ARG A 38 -11.76 -1.21 -3.94
C ARG A 38 -11.60 -0.20 -5.07
N SER A 39 -11.61 1.07 -4.73
CA SER A 39 -11.50 2.16 -5.70
C SER A 39 -10.50 3.21 -5.19
N PRO A 40 -9.63 3.73 -6.07
CA PRO A 40 -8.73 4.82 -5.69
C PRO A 40 -9.50 6.08 -5.31
N LEU A 41 -10.69 6.29 -5.85
CA LEU A 41 -11.52 7.45 -5.51
C LEU A 41 -11.99 7.38 -4.06
N ASP A 42 -12.35 6.20 -3.57
CA ASP A 42 -12.75 6.02 -2.17
C ASP A 42 -11.59 6.27 -1.21
N LEU A 43 -10.40 5.78 -1.57
CA LEU A 43 -9.18 6.04 -0.79
C LEU A 43 -8.87 7.53 -0.75
N LEU A 44 -8.92 8.21 -1.91
CA LEU A 44 -8.67 9.64 -1.99
C LEU A 44 -9.67 10.44 -1.17
N ALA A 45 -10.95 10.08 -1.23
CA ALA A 45 -11.99 10.72 -0.44
C ALA A 45 -11.71 10.60 1.06
N ALA A 46 -11.27 9.42 1.51
CA ALA A 46 -10.92 9.21 2.91
C ALA A 46 -9.75 10.11 3.33
N ILE A 47 -8.71 10.19 2.51
CA ILE A 47 -7.52 11.02 2.81
C ILE A 47 -7.87 12.51 2.79
N GLU A 48 -8.67 12.95 1.83
CA GLU A 48 -9.15 14.33 1.75
C GLU A 48 -9.98 14.69 2.99
N SER A 49 -10.70 13.74 3.55
CA SER A 49 -11.50 13.93 4.76
C SER A 49 -10.68 13.84 6.06
N GLY A 50 -9.39 13.63 5.96
CA GLY A 50 -8.48 13.66 7.11
C GLY A 50 -7.93 12.32 7.54
N ALA A 51 -8.31 11.20 6.90
CA ALA A 51 -7.74 9.90 7.22
C ALA A 51 -6.24 9.89 6.90
N ARG A 52 -5.45 9.23 7.73
CA ARG A 52 -4.01 9.10 7.52
C ARG A 52 -3.57 7.67 7.72
N TYR A 53 -2.65 7.24 6.88
CA TYR A 53 -2.09 5.89 6.90
C TYR A 53 -0.56 5.99 6.92
N ASP A 54 0.07 4.99 7.51
CA ASP A 54 1.53 4.91 7.52
C ASP A 54 2.04 4.18 6.29
N ILE A 55 1.25 3.23 5.79
CA ILE A 55 1.59 2.38 4.66
C ILE A 55 0.39 2.30 3.72
N LEU A 56 0.64 2.47 2.42
CA LEU A 56 -0.36 2.25 1.37
C LEU A 56 0.14 1.19 0.40
N LEU A 57 -0.69 0.18 0.15
CA LEU A 57 -0.46 -0.81 -0.89
C LEU A 57 -1.43 -0.49 -2.04
N LEU A 58 -0.91 -0.09 -3.18
CA LEU A 58 -1.72 0.37 -4.31
C LEU A 58 -1.46 -0.46 -5.55
N ASP A 59 -2.52 -0.95 -6.20
CA ASP A 59 -2.41 -1.46 -7.55
C ASP A 59 -2.23 -0.28 -8.51
N VAL A 60 -1.40 -0.46 -9.54
CA VAL A 60 -1.21 0.57 -10.57
C VAL A 60 -2.36 0.56 -11.57
N LEU A 61 -2.79 -0.62 -12.00
CA LEU A 61 -3.79 -0.77 -13.07
C LEU A 61 -5.19 -0.91 -12.47
N MET A 62 -5.93 0.21 -12.42
CA MET A 62 -7.31 0.23 -11.92
C MET A 62 -8.20 1.02 -12.88
N PRO A 63 -9.49 0.62 -13.05
CA PRO A 63 -10.34 1.22 -14.08
C PRO A 63 -10.67 2.69 -13.88
N ALA A 64 -10.91 3.13 -12.65
CA ALA A 64 -11.38 4.51 -12.39
C ALA A 64 -10.24 5.53 -12.48
N GLU A 65 -9.08 5.16 -11.97
CA GLU A 65 -7.89 6.00 -11.95
C GLU A 65 -6.70 5.09 -11.67
N ASP A 66 -5.59 5.27 -12.38
CA ASP A 66 -4.43 4.43 -12.11
C ASP A 66 -3.77 4.80 -10.77
N GLY A 67 -3.05 3.82 -10.19
CA GLY A 67 -2.43 3.98 -8.88
C GLY A 67 -1.36 5.06 -8.84
N ILE A 68 -0.68 5.31 -9.95
CA ILE A 68 0.34 6.37 -10.02
C ILE A 68 -0.32 7.74 -9.90
N THR A 69 -1.41 7.98 -10.64
CA THR A 69 -2.17 9.23 -10.56
C THR A 69 -2.73 9.42 -9.15
N ALA A 70 -3.31 8.37 -8.57
CA ALA A 70 -3.81 8.40 -7.20
C ALA A 70 -2.70 8.76 -6.21
N ALA A 71 -1.51 8.17 -6.38
CA ALA A 71 -0.36 8.44 -5.51
C ALA A 71 0.08 9.91 -5.60
N LYS A 72 0.07 10.49 -6.79
CA LYS A 72 0.40 11.92 -6.97
C LYS A 72 -0.57 12.81 -6.19
N GLU A 73 -1.86 12.50 -6.25
CA GLU A 73 -2.88 13.24 -5.51
C GLU A 73 -2.72 13.05 -4.01
N ILE A 74 -2.45 11.82 -3.56
CA ILE A 74 -2.20 11.52 -2.14
C ILE A 74 -1.01 12.33 -1.62
N ARG A 75 0.04 12.47 -2.42
CA ARG A 75 1.23 13.24 -2.03
C ARG A 75 0.94 14.73 -1.80
N GLN A 76 -0.15 15.25 -2.31
CA GLN A 76 -0.58 16.62 -2.00
C GLN A 76 -1.07 16.76 -0.56
N TYR A 77 -1.55 15.66 0.03
CA TYR A 77 -2.07 15.64 1.41
C TYR A 77 -1.07 15.03 2.39
N ASP A 78 -0.25 14.08 1.93
CA ASP A 78 0.66 13.35 2.81
C ASP A 78 1.95 13.02 2.05
N LYS A 79 3.06 13.67 2.45
CA LYS A 79 4.36 13.49 1.82
C LYS A 79 5.19 12.39 2.47
N THR A 80 4.74 11.85 3.61
CA THR A 80 5.52 10.91 4.42
C THR A 80 5.04 9.48 4.38
N VAL A 81 3.81 9.23 3.91
CA VAL A 81 3.26 7.88 3.85
C VAL A 81 4.13 7.00 2.95
N HIS A 82 4.36 5.76 3.38
CA HIS A 82 5.12 4.78 2.61
C HIS A 82 4.21 4.11 1.60
N ILE A 83 4.42 4.38 0.32
CA ILE A 83 3.62 3.82 -0.77
C ILE A 83 4.34 2.64 -1.38
N ILE A 84 3.66 1.50 -1.44
CA ILE A 84 4.14 0.29 -2.10
C ILE A 84 3.17 -0.01 -3.23
N PHE A 85 3.67 -0.07 -4.46
CA PHE A 85 2.86 -0.46 -5.60
C PHE A 85 2.87 -1.97 -5.77
N LEU A 86 1.69 -2.54 -6.03
CA LEU A 86 1.50 -3.96 -6.34
C LEU A 86 0.93 -4.03 -7.76
N THR A 87 1.66 -4.62 -8.69
CA THR A 87 1.22 -4.62 -10.09
C THR A 87 1.78 -5.81 -10.84
N SER A 88 1.11 -6.18 -11.94
CA SER A 88 1.57 -7.22 -12.85
C SER A 88 2.49 -6.70 -13.96
N SER A 89 2.78 -5.38 -13.99
CA SER A 89 3.57 -4.76 -15.03
C SER A 89 4.79 -4.03 -14.48
N THR A 90 5.92 -4.09 -15.21
CA THR A 90 7.13 -3.30 -14.89
C THR A 90 7.10 -1.92 -15.54
N GLU A 91 6.11 -1.64 -16.37
CA GLU A 91 6.00 -0.43 -17.20
C GLU A 91 6.04 0.88 -16.40
N PHE A 92 5.53 0.84 -15.17
CA PHE A 92 5.33 2.05 -14.35
C PHE A 92 6.39 2.24 -13.27
N ALA A 93 7.48 1.46 -13.32
CA ALA A 93 8.50 1.50 -12.27
C ALA A 93 9.16 2.89 -12.17
N VAL A 94 9.42 3.55 -13.30
CA VAL A 94 10.03 4.88 -13.31
C VAL A 94 9.08 5.91 -12.70
N GLU A 95 7.81 5.88 -13.08
CA GLU A 95 6.80 6.79 -12.54
C GLU A 95 6.59 6.58 -11.04
N SER A 96 6.71 5.34 -10.56
CA SER A 96 6.59 5.05 -9.14
C SER A 96 7.70 5.73 -8.34
N TYR A 97 8.89 5.82 -8.91
CA TYR A 97 10.01 6.51 -8.29
C TYR A 97 9.71 8.01 -8.11
N VAL A 98 9.07 8.64 -9.09
CA VAL A 98 8.76 10.07 -9.07
C VAL A 98 7.82 10.42 -7.89
N VAL A 99 6.89 9.53 -7.52
CA VAL A 99 6.00 9.77 -6.38
C VAL A 99 6.62 9.32 -5.04
N GLY A 100 7.88 8.92 -5.06
CA GLY A 100 8.57 8.52 -3.85
C GLY A 100 8.07 7.20 -3.29
N ALA A 101 7.78 6.22 -4.14
CA ALA A 101 7.35 4.90 -3.71
C ALA A 101 8.43 4.24 -2.87
N TYR A 102 8.00 3.57 -1.78
CA TYR A 102 8.90 2.78 -0.95
C TYR A 102 9.39 1.54 -1.70
N PHE A 103 8.49 0.88 -2.41
CA PHE A 103 8.81 -0.32 -3.17
C PHE A 103 7.79 -0.53 -4.30
N TYR A 104 8.18 -1.36 -5.27
CA TYR A 104 7.36 -1.74 -6.42
C TYR A 104 7.39 -3.26 -6.51
N LEU A 105 6.31 -3.91 -6.07
CA LEU A 105 6.23 -5.36 -5.97
C LEU A 105 5.39 -5.94 -7.09
N LEU A 106 5.97 -6.89 -7.85
CA LEU A 106 5.26 -7.53 -8.95
C LEU A 106 4.35 -8.65 -8.46
N LYS A 107 3.13 -8.69 -9.01
CA LYS A 107 2.23 -9.81 -8.81
C LYS A 107 2.74 -11.03 -9.59
N PRO A 108 2.50 -12.27 -9.16
CA PRO A 108 1.71 -12.65 -7.98
C PRO A 108 2.46 -12.35 -6.68
N ILE A 109 1.68 -12.12 -5.61
CA ILE A 109 2.23 -11.74 -4.31
C ILE A 109 2.49 -13.02 -3.50
N TRP A 110 3.77 -13.29 -3.26
CA TRP A 110 4.20 -14.45 -2.50
C TRP A 110 4.58 -14.05 -1.07
N GLU A 111 4.28 -14.92 -0.11
CA GLU A 111 4.67 -14.71 1.29
C GLU A 111 6.16 -14.46 1.43
N ASP A 112 6.99 -15.21 0.68
CA ASP A 112 8.45 -15.11 0.74
C ASP A 112 9.01 -13.75 0.35
N SER A 113 8.30 -13.00 -0.48
CA SER A 113 8.70 -11.64 -0.83
C SER A 113 7.93 -10.59 -0.04
N PHE A 114 6.68 -10.87 0.30
CA PHE A 114 5.81 -9.93 1.00
C PHE A 114 6.22 -9.72 2.47
N PHE A 115 6.54 -10.78 3.19
CA PHE A 115 6.88 -10.69 4.61
C PHE A 115 8.18 -9.90 4.85
N PRO A 116 9.28 -10.15 4.12
CA PRO A 116 10.46 -9.30 4.27
C PRO A 116 10.22 -7.84 3.92
N LEU A 117 9.39 -7.57 2.92
CA LEU A 117 9.02 -6.19 2.56
C LEU A 117 8.24 -5.54 3.70
N MET A 118 7.28 -6.24 4.30
CA MET A 118 6.53 -5.75 5.44
C MET A 118 7.44 -5.50 6.65
N ASP A 119 8.37 -6.41 6.92
CA ASP A 119 9.35 -6.20 8.00
C ASP A 119 10.14 -4.90 7.78
N SER A 120 10.56 -4.65 6.54
CA SER A 120 11.31 -3.47 6.16
C SER A 120 10.50 -2.18 6.35
N VAL A 121 9.29 -2.14 5.81
CA VAL A 121 8.46 -0.92 5.87
C VAL A 121 7.95 -0.66 7.29
N MET A 122 7.66 -1.70 8.06
CA MET A 122 7.28 -1.54 9.46
C MET A 122 8.44 -0.92 10.27
N ALA A 123 9.67 -1.36 10.00
CA ALA A 123 10.86 -0.77 10.63
C ALA A 123 11.04 0.70 10.22
N ALA A 124 10.77 1.04 8.97
CA ALA A 124 10.82 2.43 8.49
C ALA A 124 9.79 3.31 9.20
N CYS A 125 8.59 2.80 9.44
CA CYS A 125 7.54 3.52 10.19
C CYS A 125 7.97 3.77 11.63
N ARG A 126 8.58 2.78 12.28
CA ARG A 126 9.08 2.93 13.66
C ARG A 126 10.19 3.98 13.74
N ARG A 127 11.10 4.01 12.76
CA ARG A 127 12.16 5.03 12.72
C ARG A 127 11.58 6.43 12.56
N ALA A 128 10.53 6.58 11.79
CA ALA A 128 9.88 7.88 11.57
C ALA A 128 9.20 8.42 12.85
N GLU A 129 8.81 7.53 13.76
CA GLU A 129 8.18 7.89 15.04
C GLU A 129 9.20 8.39 16.09
N GLN A 130 10.46 8.13 15.86
CA GLN A 130 11.54 8.59 16.73
C GLN A 130 12.03 9.98 16.30
#